data_24513aff334657618cdee4cf50dfbc5e
#
_entry.id   24513aff334657618cdee4cf50dfbc5e
#
_cell.length_a   1.000
_cell.length_b   1.000
_cell.length_c   1.000
_cell.angle_alpha   90.00
_cell.angle_beta   90.00
_cell.angle_gamma   90.00
#
_symmetry.space_group_name_H-M   'P 1'
#
loop_
_entity.id
_entity.type
_entity.pdbx_description
1 polymer ?
#
loop_
_entity_poly.entity_id
_entity_poly.type
_entity_poly.pdbx_seq_one_letter_code
_entity_poly.pdbx_strand_id
1 'polypeptide(L)'
;MVKRMAEHNNMKKAVQQIMLGTVTGKHEQTLKVLNRIKASGYDGLELNRYMIHPTPMFVRMLTRIAGMPTGNGGRLNWHELIKVSGLSVISLHTDLGSLEKEMDAIIEEAKSFHTDKIVITGMYGFDYSDEKEIDSLIMRLNKAGKTLKESGLSLLYHNHNAELTCVDSGMRMYDILLRETEPEYVNFEFDSYWFADAGADPCRWMQTLGTRMKLWHVTDRGIRYSKKAMTPILKADSMELGTGNLELEKMKEIAEINGVEAVVLESHKNWINKDPMQSIELSGKWLKKTFKTYE
;
A
#
# COMPACT_ATOMS: atom_id res chain seq x y z
N MET A 1 -36.10 -13.94 -0.06
CA MET A 1 -34.95 -13.19 0.49
C MET A 1 -33.82 -14.17 0.73
N VAL A 2 -33.04 -14.46 -0.32
CA VAL A 2 -32.01 -15.52 -0.32
C VAL A 2 -30.76 -14.94 0.30
N LYS A 3 -30.36 -15.40 1.50
CA LYS A 3 -29.02 -15.20 2.05
C LYS A 3 -28.04 -15.84 1.05
N ARG A 4 -27.41 -15.05 0.19
CA ARG A 4 -26.13 -15.44 -0.39
C ARG A 4 -25.16 -15.51 0.78
N MET A 5 -24.81 -16.72 1.17
CA MET A 5 -23.62 -16.97 1.98
C MET A 5 -22.46 -16.41 1.17
N ALA A 6 -21.92 -15.27 1.60
CA ALA A 6 -20.63 -14.80 1.10
C ALA A 6 -19.64 -15.93 1.44
N GLU A 7 -19.07 -16.55 0.43
CA GLU A 7 -17.84 -17.31 0.60
C GLU A 7 -16.89 -16.33 1.31
N HIS A 8 -16.44 -16.70 2.51
CA HIS A 8 -15.50 -15.89 3.27
C HIS A 8 -14.22 -15.80 2.44
N ASN A 9 -14.11 -14.73 1.67
CA ASN A 9 -12.90 -14.43 0.94
C ASN A 9 -11.82 -14.16 1.99
N ASN A 10 -10.90 -15.09 2.14
CA ASN A 10 -9.85 -15.02 3.16
C ASN A 10 -8.87 -13.91 2.76
N MET A 11 -9.19 -12.66 3.18
CA MET A 11 -8.36 -11.48 2.90
C MET A 11 -6.92 -11.73 3.32
N LYS A 12 -5.99 -11.71 2.37
CA LYS A 12 -4.56 -11.92 2.63
C LYS A 12 -4.01 -10.77 3.46
N LYS A 13 -3.03 -11.08 4.30
CA LYS A 13 -2.30 -10.12 5.13
C LYS A 13 -0.89 -9.97 4.59
N ALA A 14 -0.49 -8.74 4.28
CA ALA A 14 0.82 -8.47 3.70
C ALA A 14 1.54 -7.31 4.40
N VAL A 15 2.83 -7.18 4.09
CA VAL A 15 3.68 -6.07 4.52
C VAL A 15 4.21 -5.38 3.26
N GLN A 16 4.12 -4.07 3.23
CA GLN A 16 4.74 -3.26 2.18
C GLN A 16 6.26 -3.25 2.35
N GLN A 17 6.99 -3.56 1.27
CA GLN A 17 8.44 -3.73 1.28
C GLN A 17 9.20 -2.51 1.79
N ILE A 18 8.64 -1.30 1.69
CA ILE A 18 9.27 -0.05 2.16
C ILE A 18 9.63 -0.12 3.64
N MET A 19 8.84 -0.81 4.46
CA MET A 19 9.12 -1.02 5.88
C MET A 19 10.40 -1.81 6.12
N LEU A 20 10.86 -2.56 5.13
CA LEU A 20 12.03 -3.44 5.22
C LEU A 20 13.34 -2.77 4.79
N GLY A 21 13.29 -1.52 4.33
CA GLY A 21 14.41 -0.82 3.72
C GLY A 21 15.67 -0.69 4.60
N THR A 22 15.51 -0.72 5.93
CA THR A 22 16.63 -0.64 6.88
C THR A 22 17.10 -1.99 7.41
N VAL A 23 16.31 -3.06 7.21
CA VAL A 23 16.56 -4.40 7.79
C VAL A 23 16.87 -5.46 6.75
N THR A 24 16.84 -5.11 5.46
CA THR A 24 17.21 -5.98 4.34
C THR A 24 18.48 -5.47 3.67
N GLY A 25 19.34 -6.37 3.18
CA GLY A 25 20.57 -5.97 2.51
C GLY A 25 21.49 -7.12 2.14
N LYS A 26 21.64 -8.14 3.00
CA LYS A 26 22.33 -9.39 2.72
C LYS A 26 21.32 -10.53 2.62
N HIS A 27 21.58 -11.52 1.79
CA HIS A 27 20.67 -12.65 1.55
C HIS A 27 20.17 -13.31 2.85
N GLU A 28 21.09 -13.79 3.69
CA GLU A 28 20.74 -14.47 4.95
C GLU A 28 19.97 -13.58 5.92
N GLN A 29 20.35 -12.28 6.02
CA GLN A 29 19.64 -11.32 6.87
C GLN A 29 18.22 -11.12 6.36
N THR A 30 18.07 -10.94 5.06
CA THR A 30 16.76 -10.75 4.42
C THR A 30 15.88 -11.97 4.60
N LEU A 31 16.42 -13.17 4.40
CA LEU A 31 15.67 -14.40 4.62
C LEU A 31 15.19 -14.54 6.08
N LYS A 32 16.03 -14.18 7.07
CA LYS A 32 15.61 -14.15 8.48
C LYS A 32 14.47 -13.18 8.72
N VAL A 33 14.51 -11.99 8.10
CA VAL A 33 13.43 -10.98 8.16
C VAL A 33 12.14 -11.55 7.57
N LEU A 34 12.20 -12.14 6.37
CA LEU A 34 11.02 -12.72 5.71
C LEU A 34 10.41 -13.88 6.52
N ASN A 35 11.24 -14.74 7.11
CA ASN A 35 10.76 -15.81 7.98
C ASN A 35 10.07 -15.28 9.25
N ARG A 36 10.55 -14.17 9.84
CA ARG A 36 9.88 -13.50 10.96
C ARG A 36 8.52 -12.92 10.54
N ILE A 37 8.43 -12.31 9.36
CA ILE A 37 7.18 -11.82 8.79
C ILE A 37 6.19 -12.98 8.64
N LYS A 38 6.61 -14.09 8.02
CA LYS A 38 5.77 -15.30 7.88
C LYS A 38 5.31 -15.84 9.23
N ALA A 39 6.21 -15.95 10.19
CA ALA A 39 5.89 -16.41 11.56
C ALA A 39 4.92 -15.47 12.28
N SER A 40 4.94 -14.16 11.96
CA SER A 40 4.00 -13.16 12.48
C SER A 40 2.60 -13.26 11.86
N GLY A 41 2.39 -14.15 10.88
CA GLY A 41 1.08 -14.46 10.29
C GLY A 41 0.72 -13.64 9.07
N TYR A 42 1.71 -13.07 8.43
CA TYR A 42 1.53 -12.49 7.11
C TYR A 42 1.63 -13.56 6.02
N ASP A 43 0.82 -13.38 4.99
CA ASP A 43 0.71 -14.29 3.84
C ASP A 43 1.66 -13.87 2.70
N GLY A 44 2.00 -12.57 2.64
CA GLY A 44 2.79 -12.04 1.53
C GLY A 44 3.45 -10.70 1.78
N LEU A 45 4.07 -10.21 0.71
CA LEU A 45 4.65 -8.89 0.59
C LEU A 45 4.03 -8.14 -0.59
N GLU A 46 4.03 -6.84 -0.48
CA GLU A 46 3.91 -5.95 -1.62
C GLU A 46 5.30 -5.43 -1.97
N LEU A 47 5.73 -5.60 -3.21
CA LEU A 47 7.08 -5.27 -3.65
C LEU A 47 7.12 -3.92 -4.38
N ASN A 48 8.22 -3.20 -4.20
CA ASN A 48 8.52 -1.98 -4.94
C ASN A 48 9.60 -2.24 -5.99
N ARG A 49 9.33 -1.93 -7.25
CA ARG A 49 10.30 -2.14 -8.33
C ARG A 49 11.65 -1.45 -8.05
N TYR A 50 11.64 -0.23 -7.51
CA TYR A 50 12.88 0.48 -7.18
C TYR A 50 13.69 -0.16 -6.03
N MET A 51 13.09 -1.06 -5.24
CA MET A 51 13.77 -1.77 -4.16
C MET A 51 14.24 -3.19 -4.56
N ILE A 52 13.66 -3.77 -5.60
CA ILE A 52 14.06 -5.08 -6.12
C ILE A 52 15.02 -4.99 -7.30
N HIS A 53 15.15 -3.81 -7.92
CA HIS A 53 16.12 -3.54 -8.97
C HIS A 53 17.31 -2.70 -8.47
N PRO A 54 18.51 -2.84 -9.09
CA PRO A 54 19.64 -1.97 -8.81
C PRO A 54 19.31 -0.52 -9.16
N THR A 55 19.24 0.34 -8.15
CA THR A 55 18.97 1.77 -8.33
C THR A 55 20.26 2.56 -8.38
N PRO A 56 20.47 3.46 -9.36
CA PRO A 56 21.63 4.33 -9.44
C PRO A 56 21.85 5.12 -8.16
N MET A 57 23.13 5.37 -7.79
CA MET A 57 23.47 6.04 -6.54
C MET A 57 22.81 7.42 -6.41
N PHE A 58 22.71 8.16 -7.51
CA PHE A 58 22.06 9.48 -7.53
C PHE A 58 20.56 9.39 -7.18
N VAL A 59 19.85 8.44 -7.75
CA VAL A 59 18.42 8.20 -7.45
C VAL A 59 18.25 7.80 -5.99
N ARG A 60 19.11 6.93 -5.45
CA ARG A 60 19.11 6.56 -4.04
C ARG A 60 19.33 7.77 -3.11
N MET A 61 20.19 8.70 -3.50
CA MET A 61 20.41 9.93 -2.74
C MET A 61 19.15 10.81 -2.73
N LEU A 62 18.52 11.04 -3.88
CA LEU A 62 17.27 11.80 -3.97
C LEU A 62 16.13 11.15 -3.18
N THR A 63 15.96 9.84 -3.30
CA THR A 63 14.95 9.07 -2.54
C THR A 63 15.15 9.21 -1.03
N ARG A 64 16.41 9.19 -0.59
CA ARG A 64 16.76 9.39 0.83
C ARG A 64 16.50 10.82 1.31
N ILE A 65 16.75 11.84 0.47
CA ILE A 65 16.43 13.25 0.75
C ILE A 65 14.90 13.42 0.85
N ALA A 66 14.13 12.72 0.03
CA ALA A 66 12.67 12.69 0.09
C ALA A 66 12.13 11.93 1.32
N GLY A 67 13.00 11.42 2.21
CA GLY A 67 12.60 10.73 3.44
C GLY A 67 12.19 9.27 3.24
N MET A 68 12.35 8.72 2.03
CA MET A 68 12.01 7.34 1.74
C MET A 68 13.21 6.41 1.99
N PRO A 69 13.00 5.21 2.58
CA PRO A 69 14.07 4.25 2.78
C PRO A 69 14.57 3.70 1.45
N THR A 70 15.85 3.85 1.19
CA THR A 70 16.52 3.20 0.06
C THR A 70 17.08 1.88 0.53
N GLY A 71 16.34 0.80 0.38
CA GLY A 71 16.82 -0.54 0.71
C GLY A 71 18.06 -0.93 -0.10
N ASN A 72 18.93 -1.75 0.48
CA ASN A 72 20.04 -2.37 -0.25
C ASN A 72 19.60 -3.62 -1.03
N GLY A 73 18.29 -3.86 -1.13
CA GLY A 73 17.69 -5.08 -1.66
C GLY A 73 17.79 -5.27 -3.18
N GLY A 74 18.11 -4.24 -3.95
CA GLY A 74 18.13 -4.31 -5.42
C GLY A 74 19.22 -5.20 -6.04
N ARG A 75 20.07 -5.82 -5.21
CA ARG A 75 21.08 -6.82 -5.63
C ARG A 75 20.73 -8.25 -5.19
N LEU A 76 19.56 -8.42 -4.53
CA LEU A 76 19.11 -9.70 -4.02
C LEU A 76 18.25 -10.42 -5.06
N ASN A 77 18.30 -11.73 -5.05
CA ASN A 77 17.40 -12.56 -5.84
C ASN A 77 16.04 -12.65 -5.11
N TRP A 78 15.15 -11.73 -5.38
CA TRP A 78 13.84 -11.68 -4.74
C TRP A 78 12.95 -12.86 -5.09
N HIS A 79 13.08 -13.47 -6.28
CA HIS A 79 12.36 -14.70 -6.64
C HIS A 79 12.72 -15.86 -5.73
N GLU A 80 14.02 -16.04 -5.47
CA GLU A 80 14.51 -17.06 -4.55
C GLU A 80 14.06 -16.79 -3.11
N LEU A 81 14.21 -15.56 -2.63
CA LEU A 81 13.82 -15.16 -1.28
C LEU A 81 12.32 -15.40 -1.02
N ILE A 82 11.45 -15.00 -1.93
CA ILE A 82 10.00 -15.23 -1.88
C ILE A 82 9.71 -16.74 -1.87
N LYS A 83 10.31 -17.48 -2.79
CA LYS A 83 10.14 -18.94 -2.87
C LYS A 83 10.55 -19.66 -1.58
N VAL A 84 11.71 -19.31 -1.03
CA VAL A 84 12.26 -19.96 0.18
C VAL A 84 11.48 -19.57 1.43
N SER A 85 11.04 -18.30 1.55
CA SER A 85 10.25 -17.85 2.70
C SER A 85 8.81 -18.38 2.69
N GLY A 86 8.31 -18.83 1.55
CA GLY A 86 6.91 -19.22 1.36
C GLY A 86 5.91 -18.07 1.48
N LEU A 87 6.37 -16.82 1.36
CA LEU A 87 5.51 -15.65 1.22
C LEU A 87 5.04 -15.52 -0.24
N SER A 88 3.85 -14.96 -0.46
CA SER A 88 3.39 -14.59 -1.80
C SER A 88 3.71 -13.12 -2.11
N VAL A 89 3.71 -12.75 -3.38
CA VAL A 89 3.70 -11.34 -3.79
C VAL A 89 2.26 -10.94 -4.06
N ILE A 90 1.77 -9.92 -3.34
CA ILE A 90 0.39 -9.46 -3.46
C ILE A 90 0.23 -8.51 -4.64
N SER A 91 1.20 -7.63 -4.80
CA SER A 91 1.20 -6.58 -5.82
C SER A 91 2.63 -6.10 -6.08
N LEU A 92 2.80 -5.38 -7.18
CA LEU A 92 4.07 -4.77 -7.57
C LEU A 92 3.86 -3.26 -7.76
N HIS A 93 4.49 -2.45 -6.91
CA HIS A 93 4.48 -1.00 -7.02
C HIS A 93 5.47 -0.50 -8.07
N THR A 94 5.04 0.44 -8.90
CA THR A 94 5.88 1.18 -9.85
C THR A 94 5.33 2.60 -10.02
N ASP A 95 6.09 3.48 -10.67
CA ASP A 95 5.58 4.77 -11.12
C ASP A 95 4.97 4.67 -12.52
N LEU A 96 4.03 5.58 -12.84
CA LEU A 96 3.31 5.55 -14.11
C LEU A 96 4.24 5.76 -15.31
N GLY A 97 5.27 6.60 -15.19
CA GLY A 97 6.22 6.85 -16.27
C GLY A 97 7.06 5.62 -16.61
N SER A 98 7.48 4.86 -15.59
CA SER A 98 8.15 3.57 -15.77
C SER A 98 7.21 2.54 -16.38
N LEU A 99 5.96 2.46 -15.92
CA LEU A 99 4.97 1.56 -16.49
C LEU A 99 4.74 1.83 -17.98
N GLU A 100 4.61 3.09 -18.36
CA GLU A 100 4.40 3.47 -19.78
C GLU A 100 5.58 3.12 -20.68
N LYS A 101 6.82 3.23 -20.17
CA LYS A 101 8.04 2.97 -20.92
C LYS A 101 8.40 1.49 -21.00
N GLU A 102 8.10 0.74 -19.96
CA GLU A 102 8.56 -0.65 -19.77
C GLU A 102 7.38 -1.62 -19.60
N MET A 103 6.24 -1.33 -20.20
CA MET A 103 4.97 -2.05 -20.00
C MET A 103 5.15 -3.58 -20.09
N ASP A 104 5.72 -4.08 -21.18
CA ASP A 104 5.88 -5.52 -21.41
C ASP A 104 6.80 -6.16 -20.33
N ALA A 105 7.90 -5.47 -19.98
CA ALA A 105 8.82 -5.97 -18.96
C ALA A 105 8.16 -6.02 -17.59
N ILE A 106 7.32 -5.03 -17.24
CA ILE A 106 6.60 -4.99 -15.96
C ILE A 106 5.52 -6.07 -15.92
N ILE A 107 4.83 -6.32 -17.04
CA ILE A 107 3.85 -7.41 -17.17
C ILE A 107 4.53 -8.76 -16.91
N GLU A 108 5.66 -9.03 -17.58
CA GLU A 108 6.39 -10.28 -17.39
C GLU A 108 6.97 -10.43 -15.98
N GLU A 109 7.43 -9.33 -15.39
CA GLU A 109 7.91 -9.32 -14.00
C GLU A 109 6.78 -9.66 -13.02
N ALA A 110 5.60 -9.04 -13.14
CA ALA A 110 4.45 -9.34 -12.30
C ALA A 110 4.04 -10.82 -12.40
N LYS A 111 3.96 -11.34 -13.65
CA LYS A 111 3.67 -12.76 -13.89
C LYS A 111 4.73 -13.67 -13.28
N SER A 112 6.01 -13.31 -13.32
CA SER A 112 7.10 -14.08 -12.74
C SER A 112 7.04 -14.16 -11.20
N PHE A 113 6.46 -13.14 -10.57
CA PHE A 113 6.13 -13.13 -9.14
C PHE A 113 4.76 -13.72 -8.81
N HIS A 114 4.00 -14.20 -9.80
CA HIS A 114 2.65 -14.73 -9.66
C HIS A 114 1.68 -13.72 -9.02
N THR A 115 1.83 -12.43 -9.33
CA THR A 115 0.87 -11.39 -8.98
C THR A 115 0.18 -10.85 -10.22
N ASP A 116 -1.08 -10.50 -10.07
CA ASP A 116 -1.91 -9.91 -11.11
C ASP A 116 -2.18 -8.40 -10.88
N LYS A 117 -1.49 -7.80 -9.91
CA LYS A 117 -1.73 -6.40 -9.51
C LYS A 117 -0.49 -5.54 -9.69
N ILE A 118 -0.66 -4.47 -10.47
CA ILE A 118 0.30 -3.37 -10.59
C ILE A 118 -0.29 -2.17 -9.88
N VAL A 119 0.47 -1.58 -8.97
CA VAL A 119 0.05 -0.41 -8.20
C VAL A 119 0.86 0.80 -8.63
N ILE A 120 0.16 1.88 -8.97
CA ILE A 120 0.73 3.19 -9.25
C ILE A 120 0.55 4.06 -8.03
N THR A 121 1.67 4.50 -7.46
CA THR A 121 1.68 5.49 -6.40
C THR A 121 1.68 6.91 -6.95
N GLY A 122 1.42 7.90 -6.09
CA GLY A 122 1.30 9.31 -6.45
C GLY A 122 2.42 9.87 -7.33
N MET A 123 2.12 10.94 -8.00
CA MET A 123 2.95 11.55 -9.06
C MET A 123 3.97 12.54 -8.47
N TYR A 124 5.20 12.45 -8.93
CA TYR A 124 6.24 13.44 -8.59
C TYR A 124 6.15 14.67 -9.50
N GLY A 125 6.29 15.87 -8.89
CA GLY A 125 6.23 17.14 -9.63
C GLY A 125 4.88 17.39 -10.30
N PHE A 126 3.81 16.91 -9.69
CA PHE A 126 2.43 16.98 -10.17
C PHE A 126 1.65 17.98 -9.32
N ASP A 127 0.90 18.87 -9.97
CA ASP A 127 0.00 19.79 -9.30
C ASP A 127 -1.38 19.17 -9.12
N TYR A 128 -1.67 18.73 -7.91
CA TYR A 128 -2.94 18.10 -7.54
C TYR A 128 -4.15 19.06 -7.54
N SER A 129 -3.93 20.35 -7.84
CA SER A 129 -4.99 21.36 -8.02
C SER A 129 -5.21 21.75 -9.49
N ASP A 130 -4.31 21.38 -10.41
CA ASP A 130 -4.46 21.66 -11.85
C ASP A 130 -5.33 20.60 -12.54
N GLU A 131 -6.54 21.02 -12.94
CA GLU A 131 -7.50 20.14 -13.63
C GLU A 131 -6.95 19.55 -14.92
N LYS A 132 -6.06 20.26 -15.65
CA LYS A 132 -5.45 19.74 -16.89
C LYS A 132 -4.45 18.61 -16.61
N GLU A 133 -3.66 18.74 -15.53
CA GLU A 133 -2.75 17.68 -15.11
C GLU A 133 -3.56 16.46 -14.63
N ILE A 134 -4.66 16.67 -13.91
CA ILE A 134 -5.56 15.62 -13.46
C ILE A 134 -6.19 14.89 -14.66
N ASP A 135 -6.72 15.61 -15.64
CA ASP A 135 -7.30 15.02 -16.85
C ASP A 135 -6.25 14.19 -17.63
N SER A 136 -5.03 14.74 -17.75
CA SER A 136 -3.91 14.00 -18.37
C SER A 136 -3.60 12.70 -17.61
N LEU A 137 -3.56 12.75 -16.28
CA LEU A 137 -3.34 11.57 -15.44
C LEU A 137 -4.43 10.52 -15.65
N ILE A 138 -5.71 10.93 -15.65
CA ILE A 138 -6.86 10.04 -15.86
C ILE A 138 -6.77 9.33 -17.22
N MET A 139 -6.49 10.06 -18.29
CA MET A 139 -6.32 9.46 -19.62
C MET A 139 -5.19 8.43 -19.64
N ARG A 140 -4.06 8.73 -18.99
CA ARG A 140 -2.90 7.84 -18.91
C ARG A 140 -3.19 6.58 -18.09
N LEU A 141 -3.87 6.73 -16.94
CA LEU A 141 -4.29 5.59 -16.10
C LEU A 141 -5.26 4.68 -16.84
N ASN A 142 -6.30 5.24 -17.48
CA ASN A 142 -7.26 4.46 -18.27
C ASN A 142 -6.56 3.69 -19.41
N LYS A 143 -5.63 4.33 -20.12
CA LYS A 143 -4.86 3.68 -21.18
C LYS A 143 -3.98 2.55 -20.65
N ALA A 144 -3.21 2.81 -19.59
CA ALA A 144 -2.34 1.81 -18.99
C ALA A 144 -3.15 0.65 -18.40
N GLY A 145 -4.24 0.95 -17.69
CA GLY A 145 -5.13 -0.05 -17.11
C GLY A 145 -5.78 -0.94 -18.14
N LYS A 146 -6.17 -0.39 -19.30
CA LYS A 146 -6.68 -1.18 -20.43
C LYS A 146 -5.64 -2.19 -20.93
N THR A 147 -4.40 -1.74 -21.15
CA THR A 147 -3.30 -2.62 -21.61
C THR A 147 -2.99 -3.73 -20.61
N LEU A 148 -2.93 -3.38 -19.32
CA LEU A 148 -2.71 -4.36 -18.24
C LEU A 148 -3.83 -5.40 -18.20
N LYS A 149 -5.10 -4.97 -18.31
CA LYS A 149 -6.25 -5.87 -18.35
C LYS A 149 -6.20 -6.85 -19.53
N GLU A 150 -5.83 -6.39 -20.73
CA GLU A 150 -5.64 -7.25 -21.90
C GLU A 150 -4.55 -8.31 -21.67
N SER A 151 -3.62 -8.05 -20.74
CA SER A 151 -2.56 -8.97 -20.32
C SER A 151 -2.91 -9.83 -19.11
N GLY A 152 -4.15 -9.69 -18.57
CA GLY A 152 -4.64 -10.41 -17.38
C GLY A 152 -4.20 -9.81 -16.04
N LEU A 153 -3.78 -8.53 -16.04
CA LEU A 153 -3.39 -7.81 -14.83
C LEU A 153 -4.37 -6.66 -14.53
N SER A 154 -4.36 -6.20 -13.28
CA SER A 154 -5.16 -5.08 -12.80
C SER A 154 -4.28 -3.90 -12.45
N LEU A 155 -4.68 -2.69 -12.88
CA LEU A 155 -4.09 -1.43 -12.43
C LEU A 155 -4.81 -0.95 -11.18
N LEU A 156 -4.04 -0.66 -10.13
CA LEU A 156 -4.54 -0.04 -8.91
C LEU A 156 -3.85 1.33 -8.72
N TYR A 157 -4.61 2.31 -8.26
CA TYR A 157 -4.08 3.60 -7.84
C TYR A 157 -3.99 3.65 -6.32
N HIS A 158 -2.80 3.96 -5.80
CA HIS A 158 -2.51 4.15 -4.38
C HIS A 158 -2.48 5.63 -4.05
N ASN A 159 -3.30 6.05 -3.08
CA ASN A 159 -3.44 7.44 -2.66
C ASN A 159 -2.51 7.81 -1.51
N HIS A 160 -2.18 9.11 -1.46
CA HIS A 160 -1.68 9.79 -0.28
C HIS A 160 -2.71 10.83 0.20
N ASN A 161 -2.25 11.86 0.90
CA ASN A 161 -3.13 12.96 1.34
C ASN A 161 -3.25 14.08 0.29
N ALA A 162 -2.33 14.17 -0.66
CA ALA A 162 -2.33 15.19 -1.71
C ALA A 162 -3.56 15.12 -2.61
N GLU A 163 -4.11 13.92 -2.82
CA GLU A 163 -5.33 13.69 -3.61
C GLU A 163 -6.60 14.31 -2.98
N LEU A 164 -6.52 14.76 -1.73
CA LEU A 164 -7.60 15.51 -1.07
C LEU A 164 -7.54 17.02 -1.35
N THR A 165 -6.56 17.48 -2.15
CA THR A 165 -6.52 18.87 -2.63
C THR A 165 -7.75 19.18 -3.46
N CYS A 166 -8.36 20.35 -3.19
CA CYS A 166 -9.49 20.85 -3.98
C CYS A 166 -8.98 21.57 -5.22
N VAL A 167 -9.62 21.31 -6.35
CA VAL A 167 -9.47 22.08 -7.58
C VAL A 167 -10.38 23.32 -7.55
N ASP A 168 -10.29 24.20 -8.55
CA ASP A 168 -11.07 25.46 -8.63
C ASP A 168 -12.58 25.23 -8.57
N SER A 169 -13.09 24.12 -9.11
CA SER A 169 -14.50 23.73 -9.02
C SER A 169 -14.98 23.37 -7.60
N GLY A 170 -14.07 23.31 -6.63
CA GLY A 170 -14.36 22.90 -5.25
C GLY A 170 -14.43 21.40 -5.04
N MET A 171 -14.22 20.59 -6.07
CA MET A 171 -14.10 19.14 -5.97
C MET A 171 -12.69 18.75 -5.51
N ARG A 172 -12.55 17.63 -4.79
CA ARG A 172 -11.24 17.08 -4.52
C ARG A 172 -10.72 16.29 -5.73
N MET A 173 -9.43 16.32 -5.94
CA MET A 173 -8.78 15.51 -7.00
C MET A 173 -9.19 14.04 -6.93
N TYR A 174 -9.28 13.45 -5.74
CA TYR A 174 -9.67 12.05 -5.58
C TYR A 174 -11.12 11.76 -6.00
N ASP A 175 -12.07 12.73 -5.78
CA ASP A 175 -13.45 12.59 -6.27
C ASP A 175 -13.47 12.58 -7.81
N ILE A 176 -12.64 13.42 -8.46
CA ILE A 176 -12.51 13.46 -9.92
C ILE A 176 -11.90 12.16 -10.43
N LEU A 177 -10.82 11.71 -9.81
CA LEU A 177 -10.15 10.46 -10.17
C LEU A 177 -11.11 9.27 -10.09
N LEU A 178 -11.90 9.18 -9.02
CA LEU A 178 -12.88 8.10 -8.84
C LEU A 178 -13.99 8.17 -9.89
N ARG A 179 -14.44 9.37 -10.25
CA ARG A 179 -15.55 9.58 -11.20
C ARG A 179 -15.12 9.33 -12.64
N GLU A 180 -13.93 9.81 -13.04
CA GLU A 180 -13.52 9.89 -14.45
C GLU A 180 -12.63 8.71 -14.89
N THR A 181 -12.12 7.90 -13.95
CA THR A 181 -11.42 6.67 -14.33
C THR A 181 -12.41 5.52 -14.58
N GLU A 182 -12.14 4.75 -15.64
CA GLU A 182 -12.97 3.61 -16.03
C GLU A 182 -12.86 2.47 -14.99
N PRO A 183 -13.98 2.08 -14.33
CA PRO A 183 -13.95 1.02 -13.30
C PRO A 183 -13.45 -0.32 -13.81
N GLU A 184 -13.54 -0.54 -15.11
CA GLU A 184 -13.06 -1.74 -15.79
C GLU A 184 -11.53 -1.80 -15.87
N TYR A 185 -10.87 -0.63 -15.89
CA TYR A 185 -9.42 -0.52 -16.14
C TYR A 185 -8.65 -0.06 -14.91
N VAL A 186 -9.22 0.81 -14.07
CA VAL A 186 -8.56 1.41 -12.92
C VAL A 186 -9.33 1.10 -11.65
N ASN A 187 -8.66 0.46 -10.71
CA ASN A 187 -9.16 0.19 -9.37
C ASN A 187 -8.25 0.86 -8.33
N PHE A 188 -8.47 0.61 -7.05
CA PHE A 188 -7.78 1.32 -5.99
C PHE A 188 -7.15 0.39 -4.97
N GLU A 189 -5.94 0.74 -4.59
CA GLU A 189 -5.34 0.38 -3.33
C GLU A 189 -5.50 1.58 -2.39
N PHE A 190 -6.42 1.48 -1.46
CA PHE A 190 -6.77 2.62 -0.60
C PHE A 190 -5.88 2.66 0.64
N ASP A 191 -5.13 3.75 0.81
CA ASP A 191 -4.43 4.02 2.06
C ASP A 191 -5.28 4.87 3.00
N SER A 192 -5.76 4.22 4.04
CA SER A 192 -6.64 4.82 5.04
C SER A 192 -5.91 5.78 5.99
N TYR A 193 -4.60 5.58 6.22
CA TYR A 193 -3.81 6.44 7.10
C TYR A 193 -3.67 7.85 6.55
N TRP A 194 -3.33 8.00 5.27
CA TRP A 194 -3.11 9.30 4.67
C TRP A 194 -4.39 10.15 4.63
N PHE A 195 -5.54 9.52 4.44
CA PHE A 195 -6.82 10.23 4.49
C PHE A 195 -7.17 10.65 5.92
N ALA A 196 -6.96 9.76 6.90
CA ALA A 196 -7.13 10.11 8.31
C ALA A 196 -6.15 11.20 8.77
N ASP A 197 -4.90 11.19 8.27
CA ASP A 197 -3.90 12.22 8.57
C ASP A 197 -4.31 13.59 8.04
N ALA A 198 -4.96 13.64 6.89
CA ALA A 198 -5.54 14.87 6.32
C ALA A 198 -6.91 15.26 6.93
N GLY A 199 -7.43 14.50 7.91
CA GLY A 199 -8.70 14.80 8.58
C GLY A 199 -9.95 14.32 7.85
N ALA A 200 -9.81 13.50 6.81
CA ALA A 200 -10.94 12.85 6.16
C ALA A 200 -11.35 11.58 6.92
N ASP A 201 -12.61 11.16 6.79
CA ASP A 201 -13.13 9.91 7.36
C ASP A 201 -12.80 8.72 6.44
N PRO A 202 -11.87 7.83 6.83
CA PRO A 202 -11.51 6.68 5.99
C PRO A 202 -12.67 5.71 5.75
N CYS A 203 -13.54 5.50 6.75
CA CYS A 203 -14.68 4.60 6.61
C CYS A 203 -15.63 5.07 5.51
N ARG A 204 -15.90 6.37 5.44
CA ARG A 204 -16.73 6.96 4.38
C ARG A 204 -16.09 6.74 3.00
N TRP A 205 -14.78 6.94 2.88
CA TRP A 205 -14.09 6.77 1.60
C TRP A 205 -14.04 5.30 1.16
N MET A 206 -13.81 4.37 2.08
CA MET A 206 -13.89 2.94 1.79
C MET A 206 -15.29 2.53 1.29
N GLN A 207 -16.36 3.07 1.90
CA GLN A 207 -17.74 2.84 1.43
C GLN A 207 -17.96 3.44 0.03
N THR A 208 -17.42 4.63 -0.25
CA THR A 208 -17.54 5.31 -1.55
C THR A 208 -16.83 4.52 -2.65
N LEU A 209 -15.63 4.00 -2.37
CA LEU A 209 -14.86 3.17 -3.30
C LEU A 209 -15.57 1.84 -3.62
N GLY A 210 -16.25 1.26 -2.64
CA GLY A 210 -16.99 0.01 -2.82
C GLY A 210 -16.11 -1.09 -3.40
N THR A 211 -16.61 -1.83 -4.38
CA THR A 211 -15.90 -2.94 -5.02
C THR A 211 -14.69 -2.52 -5.88
N ARG A 212 -14.49 -1.22 -6.13
CA ARG A 212 -13.27 -0.72 -6.78
C ARG A 212 -12.06 -0.71 -5.83
N MET A 213 -12.25 -0.82 -4.52
CA MET A 213 -11.18 -1.00 -3.55
C MET A 213 -10.74 -2.46 -3.55
N LYS A 214 -9.57 -2.76 -4.11
CA LYS A 214 -9.03 -4.13 -4.22
C LYS A 214 -8.03 -4.45 -3.13
N LEU A 215 -7.23 -3.47 -2.74
CA LEU A 215 -6.25 -3.58 -1.66
C LEU A 215 -6.48 -2.47 -0.64
N TRP A 216 -6.09 -2.75 0.61
CA TRP A 216 -6.18 -1.80 1.72
C TRP A 216 -4.83 -1.62 2.39
N HIS A 217 -4.23 -0.43 2.23
CA HIS A 217 -3.10 -0.03 3.06
C HIS A 217 -3.58 0.41 4.43
N VAL A 218 -3.02 -0.21 5.46
CA VAL A 218 -3.44 0.01 6.84
C VAL A 218 -2.25 0.35 7.73
N THR A 219 -2.42 1.40 8.50
CA THR A 219 -1.62 1.79 9.66
C THR A 219 -2.57 2.45 10.64
N ASP A 220 -2.37 2.23 11.94
CA ASP A 220 -3.13 2.96 12.94
C ASP A 220 -2.55 4.38 13.12
N ARG A 221 -3.33 5.29 13.67
CA ARG A 221 -2.93 6.68 13.90
C ARG A 221 -3.26 7.09 15.33
N GLY A 222 -2.27 7.62 16.01
CA GLY A 222 -2.47 7.98 17.42
C GLY A 222 -1.31 8.78 17.98
N ILE A 223 -1.23 8.82 19.29
CA ILE A 223 -0.23 9.58 20.02
C ILE A 223 0.60 8.63 20.86
N ARG A 224 1.90 8.55 20.55
CA ARG A 224 2.85 7.81 21.39
C ARG A 224 3.20 8.65 22.62
N TYR A 225 2.93 8.10 23.80
CA TYR A 225 3.19 8.79 25.04
C TYR A 225 4.67 9.16 25.24
N SER A 226 4.91 10.41 25.66
CA SER A 226 6.22 10.90 26.09
C SER A 226 6.16 11.46 27.51
N LYS A 227 6.99 10.92 28.40
CA LYS A 227 7.05 11.36 29.83
C LYS A 227 7.50 12.83 30.01
N LYS A 228 7.99 13.49 28.97
CA LYS A 228 8.57 14.86 29.02
C LYS A 228 7.87 15.83 28.07
N ALA A 229 6.58 15.64 27.80
CA ALA A 229 5.83 16.60 27.02
C ALA A 229 5.71 17.92 27.78
N MET A 230 6.24 19.00 27.18
CA MET A 230 6.18 20.35 27.76
C MET A 230 4.79 20.98 27.63
N THR A 231 3.95 20.46 26.74
CA THR A 231 2.59 20.95 26.50
C THR A 231 1.63 19.76 26.35
N PRO A 232 0.30 19.94 26.61
CA PRO A 232 -0.67 18.89 26.37
C PRO A 232 -1.00 18.69 24.88
N ILE A 233 -0.39 19.45 23.99
CA ILE A 233 -0.62 19.38 22.54
C ILE A 233 0.47 18.49 21.94
N LEU A 234 0.10 17.26 21.62
CA LEU A 234 1.00 16.28 21.01
C LEU A 234 0.61 16.03 19.56
N LYS A 235 1.60 15.77 18.72
CA LYS A 235 1.39 15.44 17.31
C LYS A 235 1.02 13.96 17.18
N ALA A 236 -0.11 13.69 16.52
CA ALA A 236 -0.46 12.33 16.12
C ALA A 236 0.46 11.85 14.98
N ASP A 237 0.75 10.57 14.95
CA ASP A 237 1.58 9.92 13.94
C ASP A 237 1.14 8.46 13.74
N SER A 238 1.81 7.74 12.83
CA SER A 238 1.58 6.31 12.61
C SER A 238 1.84 5.50 13.88
N MET A 239 1.01 4.49 14.11
CA MET A 239 1.05 3.58 15.23
C MET A 239 0.88 2.13 14.75
N GLU A 240 1.33 1.18 15.56
CA GLU A 240 1.04 -0.23 15.31
C GLU A 240 -0.47 -0.49 15.41
N LEU A 241 -0.97 -1.45 14.62
CA LEU A 241 -2.39 -1.74 14.55
C LEU A 241 -2.99 -2.08 15.93
N GLY A 242 -4.10 -1.42 16.25
CA GLY A 242 -4.81 -1.56 17.51
C GLY A 242 -4.18 -0.81 18.67
N THR A 243 -3.23 0.10 18.42
CA THR A 243 -2.61 0.94 19.44
C THR A 243 -2.85 2.44 19.27
N GLY A 244 -3.54 2.81 18.19
CA GLY A 244 -3.96 4.18 17.89
C GLY A 244 -5.45 4.42 18.12
N ASN A 245 -6.03 5.28 17.31
CA ASN A 245 -7.40 5.79 17.49
C ASN A 245 -8.29 5.61 16.24
N LEU A 246 -7.83 4.90 15.19
CA LEU A 246 -8.66 4.61 14.05
C LEU A 246 -9.66 3.48 14.34
N GLU A 247 -10.83 3.53 13.73
CA GLU A 247 -11.88 2.50 13.86
C GLU A 247 -11.56 1.27 12.97
N LEU A 248 -10.40 0.63 13.23
CA LEU A 248 -9.84 -0.44 12.38
C LEU A 248 -10.78 -1.64 12.23
N GLU A 249 -11.54 -2.02 13.26
CA GLU A 249 -12.52 -3.10 13.19
C GLU A 249 -13.66 -2.75 12.22
N LYS A 250 -14.16 -1.52 12.26
CA LYS A 250 -15.19 -1.03 11.32
C LYS A 250 -14.65 -0.94 9.90
N MET A 251 -13.41 -0.48 9.73
CA MET A 251 -12.75 -0.48 8.42
C MET A 251 -12.62 -1.90 7.86
N LYS A 252 -12.27 -2.89 8.70
CA LYS A 252 -12.21 -4.29 8.33
C LYS A 252 -13.57 -4.79 7.80
N GLU A 253 -14.67 -4.51 8.53
CA GLU A 253 -16.01 -4.90 8.11
C GLU A 253 -16.37 -4.30 6.73
N ILE A 254 -16.03 -3.02 6.49
CA ILE A 254 -16.24 -2.38 5.20
C ILE A 254 -15.37 -3.03 4.12
N ALA A 255 -14.11 -3.34 4.41
CA ALA A 255 -13.21 -4.00 3.48
C ALA A 255 -13.72 -5.39 3.08
N GLU A 256 -14.29 -6.17 4.03
CA GLU A 256 -14.92 -7.47 3.76
C GLU A 256 -16.17 -7.32 2.87
N ILE A 257 -17.03 -6.34 3.14
CA ILE A 257 -18.21 -6.04 2.33
C ILE A 257 -17.81 -5.64 0.90
N ASN A 258 -16.74 -4.85 0.76
CA ASN A 258 -16.23 -4.40 -0.54
C ASN A 258 -15.54 -5.53 -1.33
N GLY A 259 -15.22 -6.66 -0.69
CA GLY A 259 -14.48 -7.77 -1.32
C GLY A 259 -13.00 -7.46 -1.50
N VAL A 260 -12.39 -6.72 -0.56
CA VAL A 260 -10.95 -6.43 -0.55
C VAL A 260 -10.16 -7.73 -0.48
N GLU A 261 -9.16 -7.86 -1.34
CA GLU A 261 -8.41 -9.11 -1.52
C GLU A 261 -7.24 -9.25 -0.55
N ALA A 262 -6.64 -8.12 -0.17
CA ALA A 262 -5.58 -8.11 0.84
C ALA A 262 -5.56 -6.81 1.64
N VAL A 263 -5.14 -6.94 2.90
CA VAL A 263 -4.75 -5.84 3.78
C VAL A 263 -3.23 -5.81 3.86
N VAL A 264 -2.65 -4.65 3.60
CA VAL A 264 -1.20 -4.44 3.54
C VAL A 264 -0.78 -3.46 4.62
N LEU A 265 0.05 -3.92 5.55
CA LEU A 265 0.63 -3.05 6.56
C LEU A 265 1.70 -2.15 5.94
N GLU A 266 1.52 -0.83 6.05
CA GLU A 266 2.53 0.15 5.66
C GLU A 266 2.68 1.22 6.73
N SER A 267 3.92 1.47 7.19
CA SER A 267 4.27 2.66 7.96
C SER A 267 5.70 3.08 7.67
N HIS A 268 5.93 4.39 7.64
CA HIS A 268 7.23 4.95 7.24
C HIS A 268 8.12 5.30 8.43
N LYS A 269 7.55 5.46 9.62
CA LYS A 269 8.24 6.01 10.80
C LYS A 269 7.48 5.70 12.08
N ASN A 270 7.94 6.28 13.17
CA ASN A 270 7.34 6.16 14.52
C ASN A 270 7.20 4.73 15.03
N TRP A 271 8.08 3.83 14.57
CA TRP A 271 8.09 2.43 14.97
C TRP A 271 8.45 2.29 16.46
N ILE A 272 7.85 1.30 17.12
CA ILE A 272 8.18 0.96 18.48
C ILE A 272 9.68 0.66 18.60
N ASN A 273 10.35 1.27 19.57
CA ASN A 273 11.80 1.18 19.78
C ASN A 273 12.64 1.51 18.52
N LYS A 274 12.09 2.24 17.55
CA LYS A 274 12.68 2.54 16.24
C LYS A 274 13.01 1.28 15.41
N ASP A 275 12.31 0.19 15.66
CA ASP A 275 12.52 -1.11 15.02
C ASP A 275 11.28 -1.49 14.17
N PRO A 276 11.37 -1.46 12.83
CA PRO A 276 10.25 -1.82 11.98
C PRO A 276 9.79 -3.26 12.18
N MET A 277 10.70 -4.18 12.54
CA MET A 277 10.33 -5.58 12.75
C MET A 277 9.47 -5.76 13.99
N GLN A 278 9.74 -5.04 15.08
CA GLN A 278 8.88 -5.08 16.26
C GLN A 278 7.49 -4.52 15.96
N SER A 279 7.41 -3.45 15.16
CA SER A 279 6.13 -2.87 14.72
C SER A 279 5.35 -3.83 13.82
N ILE A 280 6.02 -4.52 12.90
CA ILE A 280 5.43 -5.55 12.04
C ILE A 280 4.90 -6.72 12.90
N GLU A 281 5.68 -7.23 13.85
CA GLU A 281 5.29 -8.33 14.72
C GLU A 281 4.10 -7.97 15.63
N LEU A 282 4.07 -6.75 16.17
CA LEU A 282 2.95 -6.28 16.99
C LEU A 282 1.68 -6.13 16.15
N SER A 283 1.77 -5.49 15.00
CA SER A 283 0.65 -5.37 14.06
C SER A 283 0.16 -6.73 13.56
N GLY A 284 1.08 -7.67 13.32
CA GLY A 284 0.75 -9.05 12.95
C GLY A 284 -0.09 -9.78 14.01
N LYS A 285 0.16 -9.53 15.29
CA LYS A 285 -0.69 -10.07 16.38
C LYS A 285 -2.11 -9.53 16.30
N TRP A 286 -2.28 -8.24 16.03
CA TRP A 286 -3.59 -7.64 15.83
C TRP A 286 -4.29 -8.24 14.61
N LEU A 287 -3.61 -8.36 13.46
CA LEU A 287 -4.15 -8.97 12.26
C LEU A 287 -4.58 -10.42 12.50
N LYS A 288 -3.76 -11.24 13.16
CA LYS A 288 -4.13 -12.62 13.52
C LYS A 288 -5.38 -12.69 14.39
N LYS A 289 -5.53 -11.75 15.33
CA LYS A 289 -6.70 -11.71 16.23
C LYS A 289 -7.96 -11.29 15.48
N THR A 290 -7.85 -10.29 14.62
CA THR A 290 -8.98 -9.59 13.98
C THR A 290 -9.46 -10.32 12.72
N PHE A 291 -8.54 -10.93 11.95
CA PHE A 291 -8.83 -11.68 10.73
C PHE A 291 -8.81 -13.19 10.98
N LYS A 292 -9.38 -13.65 12.09
CA LYS A 292 -9.53 -15.08 12.34
C LYS A 292 -10.50 -15.67 11.32
N THR A 293 -10.05 -16.67 10.56
CA THR A 293 -10.92 -17.66 9.93
C THR A 293 -11.54 -18.46 11.06
N TYR A 294 -12.86 -18.46 11.18
CA TYR A 294 -13.56 -19.47 11.98
C TYR A 294 -13.44 -20.78 11.20
N GLU A 295 -12.57 -21.68 11.68
CA GLU A 295 -12.56 -23.07 11.26
C GLU A 295 -13.86 -23.77 11.63
#